data_6cf8f5fec68d53868a1fbe9df4d9d7a4
#
_entry.id   6cf8f5fec68d53868a1fbe9df4d9d7a4
#
_cell.length_a   1.000
_cell.length_b   1.000
_cell.length_c   1.000
_cell.angle_alpha   90.00
_cell.angle_beta   90.00
_cell.angle_gamma   90.00
#
_symmetry.space_group_name_H-M   'P 1'
#
loop_
_entity.id
_entity.type
_entity.pdbx_description
1 polymer ?
#
loop_
_entity_poly.entity_id
_entity_poly.type
_entity_poly.pdbx_seq_one_letter_code
_entity_poly.pdbx_strand_id
1 'polypeptide(L)'
;MALPFRVRKKDSVGNTPLPRRWRTAAPGAYPWPAADRHAVSRHIALWSARLHLPEATDLLSALPAAASTEDARHWLVRANLLSHQWAEVVRAIDAMPADESSESEWQYWKAVALRELGDNDQADAILSRVAAERSYHGFLAADAIDAPYVLDIEDVSDDPAIAARIAEIPGVVRARELFHV
;
A
#
# COMPACT_ATOMS: atom_id res chain seq x y z
N MET A 1 31.93 38.09 10.06
CA MET A 1 32.94 37.02 9.93
C MET A 1 32.16 35.73 9.66
N ALA A 2 31.90 35.44 8.39
CA ALA A 2 31.03 34.32 7.95
C ALA A 2 31.95 33.20 7.49
N LEU A 3 31.82 32.01 8.12
CA LEU A 3 32.54 30.81 7.73
C LEU A 3 31.84 30.20 6.49
N PRO A 4 32.56 29.92 5.40
CA PRO A 4 31.96 29.26 4.25
C PRO A 4 31.82 27.78 4.52
N PHE A 5 30.57 27.33 4.67
CA PHE A 5 30.21 25.90 4.69
C PHE A 5 30.40 25.38 3.27
N ARG A 6 31.56 24.82 3.01
CA ARG A 6 31.88 24.16 1.74
C ARG A 6 31.19 22.82 1.73
N VAL A 7 30.00 22.74 1.10
CA VAL A 7 29.37 21.46 0.76
C VAL A 7 30.35 20.70 -0.12
N ARG A 8 31.01 19.72 0.44
CA ARG A 8 31.80 18.74 -0.32
C ARG A 8 30.80 18.02 -1.23
N LYS A 9 30.84 18.31 -2.52
CA LYS A 9 30.19 17.52 -3.55
C LYS A 9 30.64 16.08 -3.29
N LYS A 10 29.68 15.22 -2.88
CA LYS A 10 29.93 13.79 -2.73
C LYS A 10 30.21 13.32 -4.14
N ASP A 11 31.46 13.15 -4.46
CA ASP A 11 31.88 12.54 -5.71
C ASP A 11 31.05 11.26 -5.86
N SER A 12 30.47 11.11 -7.05
CA SER A 12 29.79 9.90 -7.51
C SER A 12 30.34 8.70 -6.77
N VAL A 13 29.47 7.90 -6.14
CA VAL A 13 29.81 6.58 -5.58
C VAL A 13 30.58 5.90 -6.69
N GLY A 14 31.91 5.91 -6.54
CA GLY A 14 32.82 5.61 -7.58
C GLY A 14 32.45 4.27 -8.17
N ASN A 15 32.44 4.25 -9.47
CA ASN A 15 32.50 3.08 -10.29
C ASN A 15 33.77 2.30 -9.93
N THR A 16 33.84 1.81 -8.67
CA THR A 16 34.92 0.95 -8.19
C THR A 16 34.72 -0.33 -8.98
N PRO A 17 35.59 -0.63 -9.95
CA PRO A 17 35.39 -1.79 -10.78
C PRO A 17 35.40 -3.01 -9.86
N LEU A 18 34.30 -3.78 -9.92
CA LEU A 18 34.19 -5.04 -9.20
C LEU A 18 35.48 -5.85 -9.37
N PRO A 19 36.03 -6.48 -8.33
CA PRO A 19 37.20 -7.34 -8.41
C PRO A 19 37.10 -8.29 -9.61
N ARG A 20 38.19 -8.57 -10.31
CA ARG A 20 38.19 -9.42 -11.53
C ARG A 20 37.38 -10.72 -11.34
N ARG A 21 37.47 -11.35 -10.16
CA ARG A 21 36.72 -12.55 -9.79
C ARG A 21 35.20 -12.39 -9.84
N TRP A 22 34.68 -11.18 -9.68
CA TRP A 22 33.24 -10.89 -9.76
C TRP A 22 32.79 -10.57 -11.18
N ARG A 23 33.73 -10.13 -12.05
CA ARG A 23 33.45 -9.81 -13.45
C ARG A 23 33.44 -11.02 -14.37
N THR A 24 34.11 -12.10 -13.98
CA THR A 24 34.19 -13.36 -14.75
C THR A 24 33.17 -14.40 -14.30
N ALA A 25 32.50 -14.18 -13.18
CA ALA A 25 31.37 -14.98 -12.80
C ALA A 25 30.21 -14.61 -13.75
N ALA A 26 29.95 -15.45 -14.74
CA ALA A 26 28.75 -15.35 -15.55
C ALA A 26 27.52 -15.33 -14.60
N PRO A 27 26.46 -14.52 -14.91
CA PRO A 27 25.20 -14.60 -14.19
C PRO A 27 24.72 -16.06 -14.24
N GLY A 28 24.82 -16.80 -13.13
CA GLY A 28 24.52 -18.21 -13.06
C GLY A 28 25.68 -19.11 -12.59
N ALA A 29 26.90 -18.56 -12.42
CA ALA A 29 28.07 -19.36 -12.02
C ALA A 29 28.07 -19.81 -10.53
N TYR A 30 27.22 -19.23 -9.68
CA TYR A 30 27.03 -19.71 -8.31
C TYR A 30 25.65 -20.38 -8.21
N PRO A 31 25.57 -21.67 -7.85
CA PRO A 31 24.32 -22.39 -7.74
C PRO A 31 23.58 -22.02 -6.46
N TRP A 32 23.07 -20.79 -6.41
CA TRP A 32 22.20 -20.40 -5.31
C TRP A 32 20.95 -21.30 -5.31
N PRO A 33 20.52 -21.82 -4.17
CA PRO A 33 19.21 -22.44 -4.06
C PRO A 33 18.11 -21.54 -4.63
N ALA A 34 17.11 -22.12 -5.25
CA ALA A 34 16.01 -21.32 -5.86
C ALA A 34 15.35 -20.40 -4.82
N ALA A 35 15.17 -20.89 -3.60
CA ALA A 35 14.59 -20.12 -2.49
C ALA A 35 15.40 -18.84 -2.18
N ASP A 36 16.73 -18.94 -2.17
CA ASP A 36 17.60 -17.79 -1.89
C ASP A 36 17.55 -16.77 -3.04
N ARG A 37 17.55 -17.24 -4.29
CA ARG A 37 17.36 -16.36 -5.47
C ARG A 37 16.02 -15.62 -5.39
N HIS A 38 14.94 -16.34 -5.05
CA HIS A 38 13.60 -15.74 -4.89
C HIS A 38 13.57 -14.71 -3.77
N ALA A 39 14.19 -15.00 -2.62
CA ALA A 39 14.27 -14.09 -1.49
C ALA A 39 15.04 -12.80 -1.86
N VAL A 40 16.18 -12.92 -2.53
CA VAL A 40 16.97 -11.77 -2.98
C VAL A 40 16.24 -10.94 -4.02
N SER A 41 15.64 -11.57 -5.04
CA SER A 41 14.88 -10.88 -6.09
C SER A 41 13.70 -10.11 -5.49
N ARG A 42 12.94 -10.75 -4.60
CA ARG A 42 11.83 -10.10 -3.88
C ARG A 42 12.33 -8.93 -3.03
N HIS A 43 13.44 -9.10 -2.30
CA HIS A 43 14.00 -8.03 -1.47
C HIS A 43 14.37 -6.81 -2.31
N ILE A 44 15.04 -7.02 -3.45
CA ILE A 44 15.42 -5.94 -4.37
C ILE A 44 14.17 -5.25 -4.92
N ALA A 45 13.19 -6.02 -5.40
CA ALA A 45 11.95 -5.49 -5.96
C ALA A 45 11.16 -4.64 -4.95
N LEU A 46 10.98 -5.15 -3.72
CA LEU A 46 10.31 -4.42 -2.64
C LEU A 46 11.07 -3.17 -2.23
N TRP A 47 12.40 -3.23 -2.17
CA TRP A 47 13.20 -2.07 -1.81
C TRP A 47 13.12 -0.99 -2.89
N SER A 48 13.18 -1.38 -4.16
CA SER A 48 12.99 -0.46 -5.30
C SER A 48 11.61 0.21 -5.26
N ALA A 49 10.57 -0.54 -4.94
CA ALA A 49 9.21 0.00 -4.84
C ALA A 49 9.07 0.99 -3.67
N ARG A 50 9.59 0.68 -2.50
CA ARG A 50 9.57 1.57 -1.32
C ARG A 50 10.37 2.86 -1.52
N LEU A 51 11.37 2.83 -2.38
CA LEU A 51 12.15 4.00 -2.78
C LEU A 51 11.56 4.70 -4.01
N HIS A 52 10.45 4.23 -4.54
CA HIS A 52 9.78 4.76 -5.73
C HIS A 52 10.72 4.82 -6.95
N LEU A 53 11.58 3.80 -7.12
CA LEU A 53 12.48 3.73 -8.26
C LEU A 53 11.71 3.31 -9.52
N PRO A 54 12.09 3.85 -10.69
CA PRO A 54 11.36 3.60 -11.95
C PRO A 54 11.32 2.13 -12.37
N GLU A 55 12.32 1.34 -12.00
CA GLU A 55 12.39 -0.10 -12.28
C GLU A 55 11.51 -0.97 -11.37
N ALA A 56 10.81 -0.40 -10.40
CA ALA A 56 10.07 -1.16 -9.39
C ALA A 56 8.96 -2.03 -9.98
N THR A 57 8.20 -1.51 -10.93
CA THR A 57 7.12 -2.26 -11.60
C THR A 57 7.65 -3.46 -12.36
N ASP A 58 8.75 -3.28 -13.11
CA ASP A 58 9.38 -4.36 -13.86
C ASP A 58 9.92 -5.45 -12.94
N LEU A 59 10.61 -5.06 -11.87
CA LEU A 59 11.18 -5.99 -10.89
C LEU A 59 10.10 -6.78 -10.15
N LEU A 60 9.00 -6.14 -9.74
CA LEU A 60 7.88 -6.80 -9.05
C LEU A 60 7.12 -7.72 -10.00
N SER A 61 6.87 -7.28 -11.23
CA SER A 61 6.18 -8.09 -12.25
C SER A 61 6.99 -9.32 -12.68
N ALA A 62 8.32 -9.23 -12.64
CA ALA A 62 9.21 -10.35 -12.99
C ALA A 62 9.37 -11.39 -11.87
N LEU A 63 8.78 -11.17 -10.69
CA LEU A 63 8.86 -12.15 -9.61
C LEU A 63 8.13 -13.44 -9.97
N PRO A 64 8.77 -14.61 -9.81
CA PRO A 64 8.07 -15.88 -9.95
C PRO A 64 7.00 -16.03 -8.87
N ALA A 65 5.97 -16.81 -9.13
CA ALA A 65 4.85 -17.03 -8.20
C ALA A 65 5.33 -17.41 -6.77
N ALA A 66 6.37 -18.23 -6.65
CA ALA A 66 6.94 -18.61 -5.35
C ALA A 66 7.61 -17.44 -4.58
N ALA A 67 7.88 -16.31 -5.25
CA ALA A 67 8.45 -15.10 -4.64
C ALA A 67 7.42 -13.97 -4.51
N SER A 68 6.27 -14.10 -5.16
CA SER A 68 5.17 -13.13 -5.14
C SER A 68 4.36 -13.28 -3.84
N THR A 69 4.86 -12.67 -2.77
CA THR A 69 4.16 -12.58 -1.49
C THR A 69 3.05 -11.52 -1.55
N GLU A 70 2.14 -11.53 -0.59
CA GLU A 70 1.13 -10.49 -0.38
C GLU A 70 1.74 -9.09 -0.46
N ASP A 71 2.78 -8.81 0.35
CA ASP A 71 3.49 -7.51 0.32
C ASP A 71 4.02 -7.15 -1.09
N ALA A 72 4.53 -8.14 -1.86
CA ALA A 72 5.00 -7.89 -3.22
C ALA A 72 3.84 -7.57 -4.19
N ARG A 73 2.69 -8.23 -4.05
CA ARG A 73 1.49 -7.94 -4.85
C ARG A 73 0.93 -6.56 -4.54
N HIS A 74 0.82 -6.21 -3.26
CA HIS A 74 0.36 -4.89 -2.82
C HIS A 74 1.30 -3.78 -3.32
N TRP A 75 2.61 -3.97 -3.25
CA TRP A 75 3.56 -3.00 -3.78
C TRP A 75 3.53 -2.91 -5.31
N LEU A 76 3.22 -3.99 -6.02
CA LEU A 76 3.04 -3.93 -7.47
C LEU A 76 1.87 -3.02 -7.86
N VAL A 77 0.74 -3.14 -7.16
CA VAL A 77 -0.41 -2.24 -7.40
C VAL A 77 -0.02 -0.79 -7.10
N ARG A 78 0.60 -0.53 -5.93
CA ARG A 78 1.00 0.83 -5.54
C ARG A 78 2.03 1.44 -6.50
N ALA A 79 2.98 0.66 -7.00
CA ALA A 79 3.96 1.12 -7.97
C ALA A 79 3.30 1.46 -9.31
N ASN A 80 2.33 0.66 -9.77
CA ASN A 80 1.56 0.95 -10.98
C ASN A 80 0.66 2.18 -10.81
N LEU A 81 0.03 2.36 -9.65
CA LEU A 81 -0.74 3.57 -9.32
C LEU A 81 0.14 4.82 -9.39
N LEU A 82 1.32 4.78 -8.76
CA LEU A 82 2.27 5.89 -8.77
C LEU A 82 2.74 6.25 -10.19
N SER A 83 2.83 5.25 -11.07
CA SER A 83 3.26 5.41 -12.45
C SER A 83 2.10 5.66 -13.42
N HIS A 84 0.86 5.77 -12.95
CA HIS A 84 -0.37 5.94 -13.73
C HIS A 84 -0.57 4.83 -14.78
N GLN A 85 -0.10 3.61 -14.48
CA GLN A 85 -0.25 2.44 -15.35
C GLN A 85 -1.60 1.75 -15.08
N TRP A 86 -2.69 2.42 -15.43
CA TRP A 86 -4.06 2.03 -15.02
C TRP A 86 -4.45 0.61 -15.43
N ALA A 87 -4.09 0.20 -16.64
CA ALA A 87 -4.35 -1.17 -17.10
C ALA A 87 -3.57 -2.21 -16.28
N GLU A 88 -2.34 -1.88 -15.85
CA GLU A 88 -1.54 -2.74 -15.00
C GLU A 88 -2.08 -2.81 -13.57
N VAL A 89 -2.66 -1.70 -13.07
CA VAL A 89 -3.36 -1.68 -11.77
C VAL A 89 -4.50 -2.70 -11.78
N VAL A 90 -5.38 -2.65 -12.77
CA VAL A 90 -6.50 -3.61 -12.89
C VAL A 90 -5.97 -5.04 -12.97
N ARG A 91 -4.99 -5.30 -13.84
CA ARG A 91 -4.41 -6.64 -14.00
C ARG A 91 -3.75 -7.16 -12.71
N ALA A 92 -3.03 -6.31 -12.00
CA ALA A 92 -2.36 -6.68 -10.76
C ALA A 92 -3.37 -7.06 -9.66
N ILE A 93 -4.48 -6.31 -9.54
CA ILE A 93 -5.54 -6.61 -8.58
C ILE A 93 -6.29 -7.89 -8.95
N ASP A 94 -6.61 -8.07 -10.24
CA ASP A 94 -7.30 -9.26 -10.73
C ASP A 94 -6.46 -10.54 -10.59
N ALA A 95 -5.14 -10.41 -10.52
CA ALA A 95 -4.23 -11.53 -10.30
C ALA A 95 -4.03 -11.87 -8.82
N MET A 96 -4.57 -11.09 -7.88
CA MET A 96 -4.53 -11.39 -6.44
C MET A 96 -5.43 -12.57 -6.08
N PRO A 97 -5.14 -13.29 -5.00
CA PRO A 97 -6.11 -14.19 -4.36
C PRO A 97 -7.43 -13.48 -4.08
N ALA A 98 -8.54 -14.22 -4.12
CA ALA A 98 -9.88 -13.64 -4.00
C ALA A 98 -10.13 -12.94 -2.65
N ASP A 99 -9.54 -13.46 -1.59
CA ASP A 99 -9.57 -12.86 -0.25
C ASP A 99 -8.87 -11.50 -0.20
N GLU A 100 -7.70 -11.36 -0.84
CA GLU A 100 -6.99 -10.08 -0.96
C GLU A 100 -7.73 -9.12 -1.90
N SER A 101 -8.02 -9.55 -3.13
CA SER A 101 -8.61 -8.67 -4.15
C SER A 101 -9.99 -8.13 -3.78
N SER A 102 -10.71 -8.81 -2.88
CA SER A 102 -12.03 -8.37 -2.40
C SER A 102 -11.98 -7.28 -1.33
N GLU A 103 -10.82 -6.97 -0.78
CA GLU A 103 -10.70 -5.89 0.20
C GLU A 103 -11.08 -4.54 -0.40
N SER A 104 -11.73 -3.69 0.41
CA SER A 104 -12.22 -2.38 -0.02
C SER A 104 -11.12 -1.46 -0.58
N GLU A 105 -9.88 -1.57 -0.07
CA GLU A 105 -8.72 -0.84 -0.60
C GLU A 105 -8.51 -1.16 -2.08
N TRP A 106 -8.40 -2.45 -2.42
CA TRP A 106 -8.08 -2.85 -3.80
C TRP A 106 -9.25 -2.66 -4.74
N GLN A 107 -10.48 -2.88 -4.27
CA GLN A 107 -11.68 -2.62 -5.05
C GLN A 107 -11.82 -1.12 -5.38
N TYR A 108 -11.56 -0.23 -4.42
CA TYR A 108 -11.54 1.21 -4.65
C TYR A 108 -10.51 1.60 -5.72
N TRP A 109 -9.26 1.16 -5.57
CA TRP A 109 -8.21 1.48 -6.54
C TRP A 109 -8.46 0.86 -7.92
N LYS A 110 -9.08 -0.32 -7.98
CA LYS A 110 -9.54 -0.90 -9.26
C LYS A 110 -10.57 -0.01 -9.93
N ALA A 111 -11.54 0.48 -9.19
CA ALA A 111 -12.57 1.36 -9.72
C ALA A 111 -11.97 2.70 -10.22
N VAL A 112 -11.03 3.29 -9.47
CA VAL A 112 -10.29 4.47 -9.91
C VAL A 112 -9.58 4.20 -11.24
N ALA A 113 -8.86 3.08 -11.34
CA ALA A 113 -8.16 2.72 -12.57
C ALA A 113 -9.10 2.49 -13.76
N LEU A 114 -10.26 1.86 -13.53
CA LEU A 114 -11.30 1.67 -14.57
C LEU A 114 -11.87 3.00 -15.07
N ARG A 115 -12.10 3.98 -14.19
CA ARG A 115 -12.51 5.34 -14.59
C ARG A 115 -11.49 6.01 -15.50
N GLU A 116 -10.22 5.92 -15.13
CA GLU A 116 -9.13 6.46 -15.94
C GLU A 116 -9.00 5.77 -17.32
N LEU A 117 -9.45 4.52 -17.41
CA LEU A 117 -9.53 3.75 -18.67
C LEU A 117 -10.83 4.02 -19.46
N GLY A 118 -11.77 4.77 -18.88
CA GLY A 118 -13.06 5.11 -19.48
C GLY A 118 -14.17 4.07 -19.26
N ASP A 119 -13.94 3.02 -18.47
CA ASP A 119 -14.95 2.02 -18.10
C ASP A 119 -15.73 2.48 -16.86
N ASN A 120 -16.52 3.53 -17.04
CA ASN A 120 -17.24 4.18 -15.94
C ASN A 120 -18.34 3.27 -15.36
N ASP A 121 -19.03 2.50 -16.18
CA ASP A 121 -20.12 1.63 -15.73
C ASP A 121 -19.61 0.57 -14.74
N GLN A 122 -18.49 -0.06 -15.06
CA GLN A 122 -17.87 -1.05 -14.20
C GLN A 122 -17.29 -0.40 -12.93
N ALA A 123 -16.68 0.76 -13.06
CA ALA A 123 -16.14 1.52 -11.94
C ALA A 123 -17.25 1.91 -10.94
N ASP A 124 -18.38 2.45 -11.42
CA ASP A 124 -19.50 2.88 -10.58
C ASP A 124 -20.18 1.70 -9.88
N ALA A 125 -20.27 0.54 -10.55
CA ALA A 125 -20.77 -0.68 -9.93
C ALA A 125 -19.86 -1.17 -8.78
N ILE A 126 -18.54 -1.03 -8.92
CA ILE A 126 -17.59 -1.36 -7.84
C ILE A 126 -17.69 -0.33 -6.71
N LEU A 127 -17.65 0.97 -7.04
CA LEU A 127 -17.72 2.04 -6.04
C LEU A 127 -19.00 1.97 -5.21
N SER A 128 -20.14 1.66 -5.82
CA SER A 128 -21.42 1.49 -5.12
C SER A 128 -21.37 0.37 -4.07
N ARG A 129 -20.64 -0.71 -4.35
CA ARG A 129 -20.45 -1.80 -3.39
C ARG A 129 -19.52 -1.40 -2.25
N VAL A 130 -18.40 -0.75 -2.59
CA VAL A 130 -17.41 -0.30 -1.61
C VAL A 130 -17.99 0.80 -0.71
N ALA A 131 -18.80 1.72 -1.25
CA ALA A 131 -19.44 2.79 -0.50
C ALA A 131 -20.43 2.29 0.58
N ALA A 132 -20.91 1.06 0.44
CA ALA A 132 -21.76 0.43 1.47
C ALA A 132 -20.97 -0.05 2.70
N GLU A 133 -19.64 0.02 2.68
CA GLU A 133 -18.79 -0.42 3.79
C GLU A 133 -18.40 0.75 4.70
N ARG A 134 -18.48 0.53 6.01
CA ARG A 134 -17.95 1.48 7.00
C ARG A 134 -16.42 1.36 7.08
N SER A 135 -15.73 1.86 6.08
CA SER A 135 -14.27 1.84 5.98
C SER A 135 -13.76 3.15 5.37
N TYR A 136 -12.45 3.39 5.50
CA TYR A 136 -11.82 4.56 4.86
C TYR A 136 -12.08 4.58 3.34
N HIS A 137 -11.89 3.46 2.66
CA HIS A 137 -12.14 3.37 1.21
C HIS A 137 -13.64 3.37 0.87
N GLY A 138 -14.50 2.92 1.81
CA GLY A 138 -15.95 3.08 1.70
C GLY A 138 -16.36 4.54 1.63
N PHE A 139 -15.80 5.38 2.49
CA PHE A 139 -16.07 6.82 2.47
C PHE A 139 -15.53 7.49 1.20
N LEU A 140 -14.32 7.14 0.76
CA LEU A 140 -13.79 7.64 -0.51
C LEU A 140 -14.63 7.21 -1.72
N ALA A 141 -15.17 5.99 -1.69
CA ALA A 141 -16.05 5.50 -2.74
C ALA A 141 -17.39 6.24 -2.74
N ALA A 142 -17.96 6.52 -1.56
CA ALA A 142 -19.18 7.32 -1.42
C ALA A 142 -18.98 8.73 -1.97
N ASP A 143 -17.88 9.40 -1.64
CA ASP A 143 -17.52 10.71 -2.21
C ASP A 143 -17.41 10.65 -3.74
N ALA A 144 -16.80 9.59 -4.27
CA ALA A 144 -16.58 9.45 -5.70
C ALA A 144 -17.88 9.31 -6.53
N ILE A 145 -19.00 8.85 -5.90
CA ILE A 145 -20.29 8.67 -6.56
C ILE A 145 -21.40 9.57 -5.97
N ASP A 146 -21.03 10.55 -5.13
CA ASP A 146 -21.96 11.46 -4.43
C ASP A 146 -23.04 10.70 -3.62
N ALA A 147 -22.63 9.64 -2.94
CA ALA A 147 -23.51 8.81 -2.09
C ALA A 147 -23.38 9.17 -0.61
N PRO A 148 -24.39 8.94 0.23
CA PRO A 148 -24.29 9.15 1.67
C PRO A 148 -23.34 8.14 2.32
N TYR A 149 -22.65 8.56 3.39
CA TYR A 149 -21.79 7.66 4.17
C TYR A 149 -22.60 6.68 4.99
N VAL A 150 -22.17 5.43 5.00
CA VAL A 150 -22.68 4.41 5.91
C VAL A 150 -21.90 4.50 7.22
N LEU A 151 -22.49 5.15 8.23
CA LEU A 151 -21.83 5.36 9.53
C LEU A 151 -22.13 4.23 10.51
N ASP A 152 -23.24 3.51 10.30
CA ASP A 152 -23.69 2.42 11.18
C ASP A 152 -23.57 2.80 12.67
N ILE A 153 -24.14 3.97 12.99
CA ILE A 153 -24.09 4.51 14.35
C ILE A 153 -25.18 3.80 15.14
N GLU A 154 -24.76 2.92 16.04
CA GLU A 154 -25.67 2.42 17.07
C GLU A 154 -26.09 3.59 17.97
N ASP A 155 -27.37 3.73 18.24
CA ASP A 155 -27.86 4.72 19.19
C ASP A 155 -27.22 4.44 20.55
N VAL A 156 -26.52 5.43 21.08
CA VAL A 156 -25.98 5.35 22.44
C VAL A 156 -27.17 5.32 23.40
N SER A 157 -27.21 4.30 24.24
CA SER A 157 -28.26 4.21 25.25
C SER A 157 -28.22 5.42 26.18
N ASP A 158 -29.31 6.18 26.22
CA ASP A 158 -29.51 7.29 27.17
C ASP A 158 -29.95 6.81 28.56
N ASP A 159 -29.78 5.52 28.87
CA ASP A 159 -30.11 4.96 30.19
C ASP A 159 -29.21 5.56 31.29
N PRO A 160 -29.80 6.35 32.20
CA PRO A 160 -29.04 7.00 33.28
C PRO A 160 -28.29 6.03 34.19
N ALA A 161 -28.80 4.79 34.32
CA ALA A 161 -28.15 3.77 35.14
C ALA A 161 -26.84 3.26 34.46
N ILE A 162 -26.83 3.14 33.14
CA ILE A 162 -25.64 2.79 32.39
C ILE A 162 -24.61 3.94 32.47
N ALA A 163 -25.06 5.18 32.28
CA ALA A 163 -24.21 6.36 32.37
C ALA A 163 -23.56 6.51 33.76
N ALA A 164 -24.33 6.26 34.83
CA ALA A 164 -23.81 6.28 36.21
C ALA A 164 -22.71 5.21 36.42
N ARG A 165 -22.95 3.98 35.95
CA ARG A 165 -21.96 2.89 36.05
C ARG A 165 -20.68 3.20 35.28
N ILE A 166 -20.80 3.79 34.08
CA ILE A 166 -19.62 4.20 33.28
C ILE A 166 -18.85 5.30 34.01
N ALA A 167 -19.55 6.27 34.63
CA ALA A 167 -18.94 7.36 35.35
C ALA A 167 -18.09 6.92 36.57
N GLU A 168 -18.36 5.74 37.13
CA GLU A 168 -17.61 5.16 38.26
C GLU A 168 -16.36 4.37 37.80
N ILE A 169 -16.18 4.10 36.51
CA ILE A 169 -15.00 3.40 36.03
C ILE A 169 -13.74 4.26 36.33
N PRO A 170 -12.71 3.72 37.03
CA PRO A 170 -11.55 4.50 37.44
C PRO A 170 -10.81 5.23 36.30
N GLY A 171 -10.84 4.67 35.08
CA GLY A 171 -10.28 5.30 33.88
C GLY A 171 -11.08 6.52 33.43
N VAL A 172 -12.42 6.46 33.51
CA VAL A 172 -13.33 7.55 33.16
C VAL A 172 -13.25 8.67 34.21
N VAL A 173 -13.19 8.33 35.49
CA VAL A 173 -12.98 9.31 36.58
C VAL A 173 -11.70 10.11 36.34
N ARG A 174 -10.58 9.42 36.08
CA ARG A 174 -9.30 10.07 35.77
C ARG A 174 -9.33 10.93 34.52
N ALA A 175 -9.99 10.46 33.46
CA ALA A 175 -10.13 11.24 32.24
C ALA A 175 -10.93 12.53 32.49
N ARG A 176 -12.00 12.48 33.27
CA ARG A 176 -12.79 13.67 33.64
C ARG A 176 -11.96 14.67 34.47
N GLU A 177 -11.17 14.21 35.43
CA GLU A 177 -10.28 15.07 36.22
C GLU A 177 -9.27 15.81 35.33
N LEU A 178 -8.72 15.15 34.30
CA LEU A 178 -7.79 15.75 33.33
C LEU A 178 -8.45 16.79 32.39
N PHE A 179 -9.75 16.67 32.15
CA PHE A 179 -10.48 17.64 31.31
C PHE A 179 -10.95 18.90 32.08
N HIS A 180 -10.90 18.88 33.41
CA HIS A 180 -11.34 20.01 34.24
C HIS A 180 -10.18 20.80 34.85
N VAL A 181 -8.93 20.54 34.43
CA VAL A 181 -7.74 21.33 34.73
C VAL A 181 -7.43 22.24 33.57
#